data_77ad19073dce471c2b76fe10a1922ef3
#
_entry.id   77ad19073dce471c2b76fe10a1922ef3
#
_cell.length_a   1.000
_cell.length_b   1.000
_cell.length_c   1.000
_cell.angle_alpha   90.00
_cell.angle_beta   90.00
_cell.angle_gamma   90.00
#
_symmetry.space_group_name_H-M   'P 1'
#
loop_
_entity.id
_entity.type
_entity.pdbx_description
1 polymer ?
#
loop_
_entity_poly.entity_id
_entity_poly.type
_entity_poly.pdbx_seq_one_letter_code
_entity_poly.pdbx_strand_id
1 'polypeptide(L)'
;MYKRQEQSITIVKDQLDVLAQMFHNFNSTDYFNGSAKEQLACLNRAVEYVQLTEDLETRFMAAVKRMKQAFNLCSSSEAISDKEKDYLHFYCAVRSILFKLTKGDAPDISQMNARVRELLEGAIQSDGIEELFETGKHISVDIFSDEYLDKINAIQLPNTKIKVLQRLLSQAIDEYKKVNRIMGMEFSDRLKRVVDEYNNRRRDEAFANEVLDDVAEQLAKLLEDLKKEKDSFKGMGIDYEEKAFYDILKAVAK
;
A
#
# COMPACT_ATOMS: atom_id res chain seq x y z
N MET A 1 16.65 32.16 -14.69
CA MET A 1 16.96 30.84 -14.05
C MET A 1 16.86 30.93 -12.52
N TYR A 2 17.51 31.87 -11.85
CA TYR A 2 17.55 32.05 -10.39
C TYR A 2 16.17 32.17 -9.72
N LYS A 3 15.24 32.96 -10.26
CA LYS A 3 13.91 33.15 -9.68
C LYS A 3 13.07 31.85 -9.55
N ARG A 4 13.23 30.92 -10.50
CA ARG A 4 12.56 29.60 -10.43
C ARG A 4 13.20 28.69 -9.37
N GLN A 5 14.51 28.79 -9.20
CA GLN A 5 15.24 28.02 -8.21
C GLN A 5 14.89 28.48 -6.77
N GLU A 6 14.81 29.79 -6.53
CA GLU A 6 14.35 30.34 -5.24
C GLU A 6 12.94 29.91 -4.88
N GLN A 7 12.02 29.97 -5.85
CA GLN A 7 10.66 29.47 -5.66
C GLN A 7 10.62 27.97 -5.32
N SER A 8 11.47 27.16 -5.97
CA SER A 8 11.56 25.72 -5.71
C SER A 8 12.11 25.43 -4.32
N ILE A 9 13.10 26.19 -3.86
CA ILE A 9 13.64 26.07 -2.49
C ILE A 9 12.54 26.39 -1.47
N THR A 10 11.79 27.48 -1.66
CA THR A 10 10.66 27.81 -0.79
C THR A 10 9.64 26.69 -0.72
N ILE A 11 9.24 26.12 -1.87
CA ILE A 11 8.30 25.00 -1.92
C ILE A 11 8.84 23.77 -1.16
N VAL A 12 10.15 23.46 -1.31
CA VAL A 12 10.75 22.32 -0.58
C VAL A 12 10.65 22.55 0.93
N LYS A 13 11.00 23.73 1.43
CA LYS A 13 10.95 24.06 2.86
C LYS A 13 9.52 24.05 3.39
N ASP A 14 8.57 24.67 2.69
CA ASP A 14 7.15 24.64 3.06
C ASP A 14 6.60 23.22 3.15
N GLN A 15 6.97 22.35 2.21
CA GLN A 15 6.51 20.97 2.25
C GLN A 15 7.21 20.15 3.35
N LEU A 16 8.47 20.40 3.65
CA LEU A 16 9.16 19.78 4.80
C LEU A 16 8.47 20.16 6.12
N ASP A 17 8.07 21.43 6.28
CA ASP A 17 7.34 21.90 7.45
C ASP A 17 5.97 21.23 7.58
N VAL A 18 5.23 21.13 6.47
CA VAL A 18 3.95 20.42 6.43
C VAL A 18 4.11 18.93 6.81
N LEU A 19 5.13 18.26 6.28
CA LEU A 19 5.42 16.87 6.57
C LEU A 19 5.87 16.68 8.02
N ALA A 20 6.69 17.59 8.55
CA ALA A 20 7.10 17.56 9.96
C ALA A 20 5.88 17.71 10.90
N GLN A 21 4.91 18.56 10.55
CA GLN A 21 3.66 18.68 11.30
C GLN A 21 2.80 17.40 11.22
N MET A 22 2.74 16.75 10.06
CA MET A 22 2.05 15.46 9.92
C MET A 22 2.69 14.38 10.81
N PHE A 23 4.02 14.42 10.97
CA PHE A 23 4.81 13.45 11.72
C PHE A 23 5.14 13.89 13.16
N HIS A 24 4.46 14.91 13.71
CA HIS A 24 4.81 15.49 15.03
C HIS A 24 4.77 14.48 16.19
N ASN A 25 3.94 13.43 16.09
CA ASN A 25 3.84 12.35 17.08
C ASN A 25 4.62 11.10 16.67
N PHE A 26 5.40 11.15 15.59
CA PHE A 26 6.18 10.01 15.11
C PHE A 26 7.65 10.15 15.47
N ASN A 27 8.23 9.10 16.08
CA ASN A 27 9.66 9.08 16.38
C ASN A 27 10.45 8.48 15.20
N SER A 28 11.17 9.34 14.47
CA SER A 28 12.01 8.97 13.34
C SER A 28 13.50 8.78 13.70
N THR A 29 13.89 8.81 14.98
CA THR A 29 15.28 8.77 15.44
C THR A 29 16.04 7.56 14.91
N ASP A 30 15.39 6.39 14.91
CA ASP A 30 16.02 5.14 14.46
C ASP A 30 16.38 5.16 12.96
N TYR A 31 15.68 5.95 12.15
CA TYR A 31 16.02 6.11 10.73
C TYR A 31 17.37 6.81 10.54
N PHE A 32 17.68 7.81 11.36
CA PHE A 32 18.88 8.61 11.19
C PHE A 32 20.10 8.03 11.93
N ASN A 33 19.87 7.36 13.06
CA ASN A 33 20.93 6.95 13.98
C ASN A 33 21.01 5.43 14.18
N GLY A 34 20.03 4.66 13.68
CA GLY A 34 19.94 3.22 13.88
C GLY A 34 20.78 2.40 12.89
N SER A 35 20.91 1.12 13.19
CA SER A 35 21.41 0.11 12.24
C SER A 35 20.45 -0.02 11.03
N ALA A 36 20.87 -0.69 9.95
CA ALA A 36 20.05 -0.91 8.77
C ALA A 36 18.69 -1.56 9.11
N LYS A 37 18.67 -2.53 10.05
CA LYS A 37 17.45 -3.17 10.54
C LYS A 37 16.52 -2.19 11.27
N GLU A 38 17.06 -1.33 12.13
CA GLU A 38 16.30 -0.31 12.86
C GLU A 38 15.77 0.76 11.92
N GLN A 39 16.56 1.17 10.93
CA GLN A 39 16.14 2.12 9.90
C GLN A 39 14.95 1.59 9.10
N LEU A 40 14.99 0.30 8.71
CA LEU A 40 13.88 -0.34 8.03
C LEU A 40 12.64 -0.44 8.93
N ALA A 41 12.79 -0.94 10.15
CA ALA A 41 11.69 -1.01 11.10
C ALA A 41 11.04 0.36 11.32
N CYS A 42 11.85 1.43 11.34
CA CYS A 42 11.36 2.81 11.40
C CYS A 42 10.56 3.19 10.15
N LEU A 43 11.04 2.85 8.96
CA LEU A 43 10.31 3.09 7.71
C LEU A 43 8.97 2.36 7.68
N ASN A 44 8.94 1.09 8.10
CA ASN A 44 7.71 0.31 8.18
C ASN A 44 6.69 0.91 9.16
N ARG A 45 7.15 1.34 10.35
CA ARG A 45 6.30 2.07 11.30
C ARG A 45 5.81 3.41 10.72
N ALA A 46 6.64 4.11 9.95
CA ALA A 46 6.25 5.36 9.30
C ALA A 46 5.19 5.15 8.22
N VAL A 47 5.29 4.07 7.44
CA VAL A 47 4.26 3.66 6.47
C VAL A 47 2.95 3.35 7.17
N GLU A 48 2.99 2.58 8.26
CA GLU A 48 1.82 2.28 9.09
C GLU A 48 1.18 3.55 9.65
N TYR A 49 2.00 4.46 10.18
CA TYR A 49 1.55 5.75 10.72
C TYR A 49 0.80 6.60 9.67
N VAL A 50 1.30 6.67 8.46
CA VAL A 50 0.67 7.43 7.36
C VAL A 50 -0.69 6.83 6.97
N GLN A 51 -0.88 5.52 7.15
CA GLN A 51 -2.11 4.81 6.81
C GLN A 51 -3.19 4.86 7.91
N LEU A 52 -2.96 5.57 9.03
CA LEU A 52 -3.93 5.70 10.12
C LEU A 52 -5.26 6.29 9.67
N THR A 53 -5.26 7.20 8.71
CA THR A 53 -6.47 7.72 8.07
C THR A 53 -6.24 7.94 6.59
N GLU A 54 -7.30 7.80 5.78
CA GLU A 54 -7.23 8.04 4.33
C GLU A 54 -6.84 9.50 4.01
N ASP A 55 -7.31 10.45 4.81
CA ASP A 55 -6.93 11.88 4.66
C ASP A 55 -5.42 12.08 4.89
N LEU A 56 -4.86 11.47 5.93
CA LEU A 56 -3.42 11.56 6.22
C LEU A 56 -2.60 10.96 5.08
N GLU A 57 -2.98 9.78 4.59
CA GLU A 57 -2.32 9.11 3.47
C GLU A 57 -2.34 9.98 2.20
N THR A 58 -3.51 10.49 1.82
CA THR A 58 -3.70 11.31 0.62
C THR A 58 -2.87 12.60 0.69
N ARG A 59 -2.92 13.29 1.81
CA ARG A 59 -2.17 14.54 2.03
C ARG A 59 -0.67 14.31 2.05
N PHE A 60 -0.21 13.24 2.70
CA PHE A 60 1.20 12.84 2.72
C PHE A 60 1.71 12.56 1.31
N MET A 61 1.00 11.73 0.54
CA MET A 61 1.38 11.37 -0.82
C MET A 61 1.49 12.58 -1.74
N ALA A 62 0.56 13.55 -1.59
CA ALA A 62 0.55 14.80 -2.36
C ALA A 62 1.72 15.72 -1.94
N ALA A 63 1.96 15.90 -0.63
CA ALA A 63 3.02 16.75 -0.10
C ALA A 63 4.41 16.25 -0.53
N VAL A 64 4.69 14.95 -0.40
CA VAL A 64 5.97 14.36 -0.81
C VAL A 64 6.16 14.45 -2.32
N LYS A 65 5.12 14.23 -3.14
CA LYS A 65 5.19 14.40 -4.58
C LYS A 65 5.60 15.82 -4.95
N ARG A 66 4.95 16.81 -4.35
CA ARG A 66 5.22 18.24 -4.59
C ARG A 66 6.63 18.64 -4.16
N MET A 67 7.05 18.17 -2.97
CA MET A 67 8.41 18.38 -2.46
C MET A 67 9.47 17.82 -3.41
N LYS A 68 9.32 16.55 -3.85
CA LYS A 68 10.24 15.89 -4.77
C LYS A 68 10.35 16.62 -6.11
N GLN A 69 9.22 17.05 -6.67
CA GLN A 69 9.20 17.81 -7.92
C GLN A 69 9.96 19.14 -7.80
N ALA A 70 9.75 19.87 -6.70
CA ALA A 70 10.47 21.12 -6.44
C ALA A 70 11.97 20.86 -6.21
N PHE A 71 12.32 19.83 -5.43
CA PHE A 71 13.71 19.48 -5.16
C PHE A 71 14.52 19.14 -6.41
N ASN A 72 13.91 18.47 -7.39
CA ASN A 72 14.58 18.18 -8.67
C ASN A 72 15.03 19.44 -9.43
N LEU A 73 14.42 20.60 -9.16
CA LEU A 73 14.77 21.89 -9.78
C LEU A 73 15.83 22.67 -8.98
N CYS A 74 16.10 22.29 -7.75
CA CYS A 74 17.03 23.00 -6.87
C CYS A 74 18.00 22.06 -6.11
N SER A 75 18.18 20.82 -6.54
CA SER A 75 18.98 19.79 -5.86
C SER A 75 20.44 20.17 -5.61
N SER A 76 21.02 21.03 -6.48
CA SER A 76 22.38 21.56 -6.36
C SER A 76 22.49 22.78 -5.44
N SER A 77 21.40 23.25 -4.85
CA SER A 77 21.40 24.46 -4.02
C SER A 77 21.93 24.15 -2.62
N GLU A 78 22.86 25.00 -2.14
CA GLU A 78 23.35 24.96 -0.76
C GLU A 78 22.33 25.53 0.25
N ALA A 79 21.23 26.13 -0.22
CA ALA A 79 20.17 26.68 0.63
C ALA A 79 19.31 25.60 1.31
N ILE A 80 19.45 24.33 0.89
CA ILE A 80 18.84 23.17 1.55
C ILE A 80 19.93 22.45 2.32
N SER A 81 19.83 22.47 3.65
CA SER A 81 20.78 21.84 4.55
C SER A 81 20.78 20.32 4.41
N ASP A 82 21.87 19.67 4.84
CA ASP A 82 21.97 18.21 4.80
C ASP A 82 20.91 17.54 5.67
N LYS A 83 20.55 18.14 6.82
CA LYS A 83 19.45 17.67 7.65
C LYS A 83 18.10 17.72 6.91
N GLU A 84 17.82 18.79 6.17
CA GLU A 84 16.60 18.89 5.36
C GLU A 84 16.61 17.86 4.23
N LYS A 85 17.74 17.58 3.61
CA LYS A 85 17.89 16.50 2.61
C LYS A 85 17.66 15.12 3.24
N ASP A 86 18.17 14.87 4.44
CA ASP A 86 17.93 13.60 5.14
C ASP A 86 16.43 13.36 5.42
N TYR A 87 15.70 14.37 5.89
CA TYR A 87 14.25 14.28 6.04
C TYR A 87 13.51 14.12 4.70
N LEU A 88 13.96 14.82 3.67
CA LEU A 88 13.41 14.66 2.32
C LEU A 88 13.55 13.19 1.86
N HIS A 89 14.74 12.59 2.06
CA HIS A 89 14.98 11.19 1.72
C HIS A 89 14.09 10.23 2.53
N PHE A 90 13.92 10.49 3.83
CA PHE A 90 13.03 9.73 4.70
C PHE A 90 11.61 9.72 4.16
N TYR A 91 11.01 10.89 3.90
CA TYR A 91 9.65 10.98 3.39
C TYR A 91 9.51 10.36 1.99
N CYS A 92 10.52 10.51 1.14
CA CYS A 92 10.53 9.85 -0.18
C CYS A 92 10.57 8.33 -0.06
N ALA A 93 11.32 7.77 0.91
CA ALA A 93 11.37 6.33 1.17
C ALA A 93 10.01 5.81 1.64
N VAL A 94 9.39 6.44 2.65
CA VAL A 94 8.04 6.10 3.13
C VAL A 94 7.04 6.12 1.98
N ARG A 95 7.04 7.18 1.17
CA ARG A 95 6.14 7.28 0.01
C ARG A 95 6.37 6.15 -1.00
N SER A 96 7.61 5.76 -1.24
CA SER A 96 7.92 4.71 -2.22
C SER A 96 7.44 3.35 -1.77
N ILE A 97 7.61 3.00 -0.49
CA ILE A 97 7.07 1.77 0.09
C ILE A 97 5.54 1.78 -0.03
N LEU A 98 4.89 2.86 0.41
CA LEU A 98 3.43 2.99 0.35
C LEU A 98 2.90 2.88 -1.08
N PHE A 99 3.59 3.48 -2.06
CA PHE A 99 3.19 3.38 -3.47
C PHE A 99 3.30 1.95 -4.00
N LYS A 100 4.35 1.20 -3.64
CA LYS A 100 4.48 -0.22 -3.98
C LYS A 100 3.33 -1.05 -3.41
N LEU A 101 2.96 -0.80 -2.16
CA LEU A 101 1.86 -1.50 -1.48
C LEU A 101 0.50 -1.23 -2.15
N THR A 102 0.26 0.01 -2.60
CA THR A 102 -1.08 0.44 -3.03
C THR A 102 -1.32 0.40 -4.54
N LYS A 103 -0.28 0.60 -5.38
CA LYS A 103 -0.45 0.83 -6.83
C LYS A 103 0.28 -0.14 -7.77
N GLY A 104 1.04 -1.08 -7.27
CA GLY A 104 1.63 -2.17 -8.04
C GLY A 104 2.93 -1.85 -8.75
N ASP A 105 2.96 -0.93 -9.69
CA ASP A 105 4.19 -0.56 -10.38
C ASP A 105 4.89 0.55 -9.58
N ALA A 106 6.00 0.18 -8.94
CA ALA A 106 6.81 1.16 -8.22
C ALA A 106 7.35 2.21 -9.19
N PRO A 107 7.35 3.49 -8.82
CA PRO A 107 8.15 4.47 -9.54
C PRO A 107 9.59 3.99 -9.57
N ASP A 108 10.26 4.23 -10.70
CA ASP A 108 11.64 3.82 -10.92
C ASP A 108 12.52 4.10 -9.69
N ILE A 109 12.97 3.01 -9.05
CA ILE A 109 13.86 3.05 -7.89
C ILE A 109 15.18 3.76 -8.25
N SER A 110 15.52 3.82 -9.55
CA SER A 110 16.71 4.51 -10.05
C SER A 110 16.74 6.00 -9.68
N GLN A 111 15.57 6.61 -9.45
CA GLN A 111 15.45 8.01 -9.01
C GLN A 111 15.52 8.20 -7.48
N MET A 112 15.59 7.12 -6.71
CA MET A 112 15.78 7.22 -5.28
C MET A 112 17.26 7.47 -4.96
N ASN A 113 17.50 8.23 -3.87
CA ASN A 113 18.86 8.36 -3.36
C ASN A 113 19.50 6.98 -3.14
N ALA A 114 20.77 6.83 -3.51
CA ALA A 114 21.51 5.57 -3.42
C ALA A 114 21.43 4.94 -2.02
N ARG A 115 21.44 5.75 -0.96
CA ARG A 115 21.29 5.30 0.44
C ARG A 115 19.94 4.69 0.74
N VAL A 116 18.84 5.25 0.18
CA VAL A 116 17.48 4.70 0.34
C VAL A 116 17.35 3.40 -0.47
N ARG A 117 18.00 3.35 -1.64
CA ARG A 117 18.06 2.13 -2.45
C ARG A 117 18.81 1.02 -1.69
N GLU A 118 19.97 1.30 -1.15
CA GLU A 118 20.76 0.36 -0.38
C GLU A 118 20.04 -0.13 0.88
N LEU A 119 19.30 0.74 1.57
CA LEU A 119 18.42 0.38 2.68
C LEU A 119 17.26 -0.51 2.23
N LEU A 120 16.63 -0.19 1.10
CA LEU A 120 15.55 -0.99 0.56
C LEU A 120 16.07 -2.33 0.01
N GLU A 121 17.22 -2.35 -0.65
CA GLU A 121 17.85 -3.57 -1.16
C GLU A 121 18.40 -4.46 -0.03
N GLY A 122 18.99 -3.89 1.01
CA GLY A 122 19.45 -4.63 2.20
C GLY A 122 18.34 -5.07 3.14
N ALA A 123 17.22 -4.40 3.08
CA ALA A 123 16.04 -4.64 3.93
C ALA A 123 15.15 -5.75 3.42
N ILE A 124 15.30 -6.06 2.16
CA ILE A 124 14.56 -7.12 1.47
C ILE A 124 14.79 -8.51 2.14
N GLN A 125 15.66 -8.64 3.12
CA GLN A 125 15.98 -9.93 3.76
C GLN A 125 15.38 -10.24 5.13
N SER A 126 14.52 -9.41 5.74
CA SER A 126 14.19 -9.68 7.15
C SER A 126 12.76 -9.83 7.63
N ASP A 127 11.71 -9.37 6.96
CA ASP A 127 10.37 -9.33 7.58
C ASP A 127 9.16 -9.84 6.75
N GLY A 128 9.35 -10.72 5.76
CA GLY A 128 8.23 -11.36 5.01
C GLY A 128 7.50 -10.43 4.03
N ILE A 129 7.73 -9.12 4.08
CA ILE A 129 7.26 -8.13 3.09
C ILE A 129 8.02 -8.31 1.75
N GLU A 130 9.16 -8.91 1.79
CA GLU A 130 10.11 -9.17 0.72
C GLU A 130 9.58 -9.96 -0.44
N GLU A 131 9.02 -11.09 -0.13
CA GLU A 131 8.58 -12.03 -1.15
C GLU A 131 7.36 -11.51 -1.91
N LEU A 132 6.62 -10.55 -1.34
CA LEU A 132 5.55 -9.83 -2.03
C LEU A 132 6.09 -8.86 -3.09
N PHE A 133 7.36 -8.45 -3.00
CA PHE A 133 7.98 -7.44 -3.87
C PHE A 133 8.97 -7.98 -4.89
N GLU A 134 9.51 -9.19 -4.72
CA GLU A 134 10.44 -9.82 -5.68
C GLU A 134 9.79 -10.17 -7.04
N THR A 135 8.49 -10.07 -7.15
CA THR A 135 7.76 -10.35 -8.38
C THR A 135 7.76 -9.19 -9.39
N GLY A 136 8.90 -8.58 -9.63
CA GLY A 136 9.12 -7.71 -10.81
C GLY A 136 9.18 -8.50 -12.14
N LYS A 137 9.06 -9.82 -12.08
CA LYS A 137 8.73 -10.68 -13.22
C LYS A 137 7.24 -10.99 -13.14
N HIS A 138 6.51 -10.86 -14.24
CA HIS A 138 5.14 -11.32 -14.44
C HIS A 138 5.04 -12.85 -14.20
N ILE A 139 5.29 -13.29 -12.99
CA ILE A 139 4.88 -14.60 -12.53
C ILE A 139 3.43 -14.36 -12.11
N SER A 140 2.50 -15.03 -12.75
CA SER A 140 1.12 -15.10 -12.28
C SER A 140 1.14 -15.83 -10.94
N VAL A 141 1.43 -15.08 -9.87
CA VAL A 141 1.36 -15.62 -8.52
C VAL A 141 -0.10 -15.93 -8.29
N ASP A 142 -0.39 -17.19 -8.03
CA ASP A 142 -1.73 -17.57 -7.61
C ASP A 142 -1.98 -17.00 -6.22
N ILE A 143 -2.67 -15.85 -6.18
CA ILE A 143 -3.02 -15.14 -4.94
C ILE A 143 -3.89 -16.00 -4.01
N PHE A 144 -4.43 -17.12 -4.50
CA PHE A 144 -5.20 -18.08 -3.74
C PHE A 144 -4.37 -19.27 -3.24
N SER A 145 -3.06 -19.30 -3.50
CA SER A 145 -2.18 -20.33 -2.95
C SER A 145 -2.05 -20.18 -1.45
N ASP A 146 -2.02 -21.30 -0.75
CA ASP A 146 -1.90 -21.31 0.72
C ASP A 146 -0.58 -20.65 1.16
N GLU A 147 0.52 -20.86 0.41
CA GLU A 147 1.82 -20.21 0.63
C GLU A 147 1.72 -18.66 0.60
N TYR A 148 0.96 -18.12 -0.34
CA TYR A 148 0.80 -16.68 -0.46
C TYR A 148 -0.08 -16.10 0.68
N LEU A 149 -1.12 -16.83 1.06
CA LEU A 149 -1.98 -16.47 2.19
C LEU A 149 -1.21 -16.49 3.52
N ASP A 150 -0.31 -17.45 3.71
CA ASP A 150 0.56 -17.52 4.89
C ASP A 150 1.49 -16.30 4.97
N LYS A 151 2.06 -15.86 3.85
CA LYS A 151 2.87 -14.63 3.78
C LYS A 151 2.08 -13.39 4.16
N ILE A 152 0.84 -13.24 3.69
CA ILE A 152 -0.05 -12.13 4.07
C ILE A 152 -0.36 -12.20 5.57
N ASN A 153 -0.62 -13.38 6.11
CA ASN A 153 -0.92 -13.57 7.52
C ASN A 153 0.28 -13.23 8.42
N ALA A 154 1.50 -13.40 7.92
CA ALA A 154 2.73 -13.04 8.63
C ALA A 154 2.96 -11.52 8.73
N ILE A 155 2.23 -10.68 7.99
CA ILE A 155 2.34 -9.21 8.09
C ILE A 155 1.87 -8.75 9.47
N GLN A 156 2.81 -8.17 10.25
CA GLN A 156 2.55 -7.69 11.61
C GLN A 156 1.95 -6.27 11.68
N LEU A 157 1.92 -5.56 10.55
CA LEU A 157 1.45 -4.20 10.44
C LEU A 157 -0.01 -4.19 9.95
N PRO A 158 -1.00 -3.91 10.82
CA PRO A 158 -2.41 -4.12 10.49
C PRO A 158 -2.91 -3.27 9.33
N ASN A 159 -2.59 -1.97 9.26
CA ASN A 159 -3.00 -1.12 8.14
C ASN A 159 -2.34 -1.58 6.83
N THR A 160 -1.08 -1.97 6.88
CA THR A 160 -0.35 -2.52 5.73
C THR A 160 -1.00 -3.83 5.25
N LYS A 161 -1.35 -4.74 6.17
CA LYS A 161 -2.06 -5.98 5.87
C LYS A 161 -3.40 -5.72 5.19
N ILE A 162 -4.20 -4.79 5.72
CA ILE A 162 -5.50 -4.38 5.14
C ILE A 162 -5.32 -3.86 3.72
N LYS A 163 -4.34 -2.97 3.47
CA LYS A 163 -4.09 -2.41 2.14
C LYS A 163 -3.62 -3.45 1.13
N VAL A 164 -2.79 -4.41 1.54
CA VAL A 164 -2.38 -5.54 0.69
C VAL A 164 -3.59 -6.41 0.33
N LEU A 165 -4.40 -6.81 1.32
CA LEU A 165 -5.61 -7.62 1.09
C LEU A 165 -6.61 -6.89 0.20
N GLN A 166 -6.87 -5.61 0.43
CA GLN A 166 -7.75 -4.78 -0.39
C GLN A 166 -7.31 -4.78 -1.85
N ARG A 167 -6.03 -4.60 -2.10
CA ARG A 167 -5.47 -4.59 -3.47
C ARG A 167 -5.62 -5.94 -4.15
N LEU A 168 -5.25 -7.03 -3.46
CA LEU A 168 -5.35 -8.39 -4.00
C LEU A 168 -6.79 -8.75 -4.35
N LEU A 169 -7.73 -8.46 -3.43
CA LEU A 169 -9.14 -8.67 -3.66
C LEU A 169 -9.66 -7.86 -4.84
N SER A 170 -9.28 -6.59 -4.96
CA SER A 170 -9.67 -5.76 -6.10
C SER A 170 -9.23 -6.38 -7.43
N GLN A 171 -7.96 -6.79 -7.52
CA GLN A 171 -7.43 -7.45 -8.73
C GLN A 171 -8.14 -8.79 -9.03
N ALA A 172 -8.31 -9.63 -8.00
CA ALA A 172 -8.96 -10.93 -8.17
C ALA A 172 -10.44 -10.79 -8.59
N ILE A 173 -11.16 -9.83 -8.01
CA ILE A 173 -12.54 -9.53 -8.36
C ILE A 173 -12.64 -8.99 -9.78
N ASP A 174 -11.74 -8.10 -10.20
CA ASP A 174 -11.74 -7.55 -11.56
C ASP A 174 -11.44 -8.63 -12.60
N GLU A 175 -10.55 -9.59 -12.31
CA GLU A 175 -10.36 -10.77 -13.17
C GLU A 175 -11.60 -11.66 -13.19
N TYR A 176 -12.21 -11.91 -12.03
CA TYR A 176 -13.42 -12.74 -11.94
C TYR A 176 -14.61 -12.12 -12.66
N LYS A 177 -14.77 -10.78 -12.64
CA LYS A 177 -15.80 -10.06 -13.40
C LYS A 177 -15.77 -10.31 -14.90
N LYS A 178 -14.60 -10.60 -15.47
CA LYS A 178 -14.43 -10.88 -16.91
C LYS A 178 -15.16 -12.15 -17.30
N VAL A 179 -15.29 -13.09 -16.38
CA VAL A 179 -15.92 -14.40 -16.62
C VAL A 179 -17.32 -14.45 -15.99
N ASN A 180 -17.47 -14.09 -14.74
CA ASN A 180 -18.77 -14.07 -14.06
C ASN A 180 -19.09 -12.66 -13.54
N ARG A 181 -19.76 -11.88 -14.39
CA ARG A 181 -20.04 -10.47 -14.10
C ARG A 181 -20.93 -10.28 -12.89
N ILE A 182 -21.96 -11.13 -12.71
CA ILE A 182 -22.96 -10.98 -11.62
C ILE A 182 -22.30 -11.24 -10.28
N MET A 183 -21.65 -12.39 -10.12
CA MET A 183 -20.95 -12.72 -8.88
C MET A 183 -19.77 -11.78 -8.62
N GLY A 184 -19.02 -11.38 -9.67
CA GLY A 184 -17.96 -10.40 -9.54
C GLY A 184 -18.43 -9.02 -9.08
N MET A 185 -19.63 -8.58 -9.45
CA MET A 185 -20.25 -7.36 -8.91
C MET A 185 -20.62 -7.52 -7.44
N GLU A 186 -21.21 -8.65 -7.04
CA GLU A 186 -21.53 -8.92 -5.64
C GLU A 186 -20.28 -8.87 -4.74
N PHE A 187 -19.19 -9.52 -5.16
CA PHE A 187 -17.90 -9.45 -4.45
C PHE A 187 -17.33 -8.02 -4.41
N SER A 188 -17.49 -7.25 -5.48
CA SER A 188 -17.09 -5.85 -5.53
C SER A 188 -17.83 -4.98 -4.51
N ASP A 189 -19.14 -5.18 -4.37
CA ASP A 189 -19.97 -4.45 -3.40
C ASP A 189 -19.64 -4.85 -1.96
N ARG A 190 -19.32 -6.13 -1.73
CA ARG A 190 -18.83 -6.61 -0.42
C ARG A 190 -17.49 -5.98 -0.07
N LEU A 191 -16.52 -5.98 -1.00
CA LEU A 191 -15.23 -5.34 -0.80
C LEU A 191 -15.39 -3.85 -0.48
N LYS A 192 -16.22 -3.15 -1.26
CA LYS A 192 -16.48 -1.72 -1.06
C LYS A 192 -17.00 -1.44 0.36
N ARG A 193 -17.93 -2.22 0.86
CA ARG A 193 -18.48 -2.04 2.23
C ARG A 193 -17.39 -2.14 3.30
N VAL A 194 -16.54 -3.15 3.22
CA VAL A 194 -15.43 -3.34 4.19
C VAL A 194 -14.42 -2.20 4.09
N VAL A 195 -14.11 -1.75 2.86
CA VAL A 195 -13.20 -0.62 2.63
C VAL A 195 -13.79 0.70 3.14
N ASP A 196 -15.09 0.93 2.93
CA ASP A 196 -15.79 2.12 3.43
C ASP A 196 -15.80 2.13 4.97
N GLU A 197 -16.00 1.00 5.62
CA GLU A 197 -15.89 0.84 7.08
C GLU A 197 -14.48 1.21 7.56
N TYR A 198 -13.45 0.66 6.93
CA TYR A 198 -12.05 0.99 7.24
C TYR A 198 -11.75 2.49 7.05
N ASN A 199 -12.24 3.12 5.99
CA ASN A 199 -11.94 4.52 5.68
C ASN A 199 -12.72 5.49 6.58
N ASN A 200 -13.92 5.11 7.02
CA ASN A 200 -14.80 5.95 7.85
C ASN A 200 -14.58 5.78 9.36
N ARG A 201 -13.63 4.93 9.79
CA ARG A 201 -13.32 4.76 11.21
C ARG A 201 -12.89 6.07 11.88
N ARG A 202 -13.25 6.25 13.14
CA ARG A 202 -12.91 7.44 13.91
C ARG A 202 -11.41 7.48 14.20
N ARG A 203 -10.88 8.69 14.50
CA ARG A 203 -9.45 8.85 14.86
C ARG A 203 -9.05 8.08 16.12
N ASP A 204 -9.92 8.01 17.10
CA ASP A 204 -9.74 7.22 18.33
C ASP A 204 -9.77 5.72 18.05
N GLU A 205 -10.59 5.27 17.11
CA GLU A 205 -10.67 3.89 16.63
C GLU A 205 -9.51 3.53 15.67
N ALA A 206 -8.89 4.52 15.01
CA ALA A 206 -7.77 4.28 14.09
C ALA A 206 -6.55 3.63 14.77
N PHE A 207 -6.43 3.76 16.08
CA PHE A 207 -5.41 3.12 16.91
C PHE A 207 -5.90 1.86 17.62
N ALA A 208 -7.19 1.52 17.51
CA ALA A 208 -7.76 0.33 18.12
C ALA A 208 -7.41 -0.89 17.27
N ASN A 209 -6.46 -1.69 17.72
CA ASN A 209 -6.05 -2.93 17.04
C ASN A 209 -7.24 -3.84 16.77
N GLU A 210 -8.23 -3.89 17.68
CA GLU A 210 -9.45 -4.71 17.53
C GLU A 210 -10.22 -4.38 16.25
N VAL A 211 -10.39 -3.09 15.91
CA VAL A 211 -11.09 -2.67 14.67
C VAL A 211 -10.28 -3.04 13.43
N LEU A 212 -8.96 -2.89 13.49
CA LEU A 212 -8.08 -3.23 12.36
C LEU A 212 -8.01 -4.74 12.14
N ASP A 213 -7.99 -5.52 13.21
CA ASP A 213 -8.00 -6.98 13.16
C ASP A 213 -9.32 -7.49 12.58
N ASP A 214 -10.48 -6.91 12.98
CA ASP A 214 -11.78 -7.26 12.44
C ASP A 214 -11.89 -6.98 10.92
N VAL A 215 -11.44 -5.80 10.48
CA VAL A 215 -11.40 -5.46 9.05
C VAL A 215 -10.49 -6.41 8.27
N ALA A 216 -9.31 -6.74 8.81
CA ALA A 216 -8.38 -7.68 8.18
C ALA A 216 -9.00 -9.09 8.08
N GLU A 217 -9.72 -9.55 9.10
CA GLU A 217 -10.44 -10.82 9.11
C GLU A 217 -11.58 -10.84 8.07
N GLN A 218 -12.36 -9.77 7.99
CA GLN A 218 -13.42 -9.63 6.97
C GLN A 218 -12.85 -9.70 5.55
N LEU A 219 -11.71 -9.05 5.28
CA LEU A 219 -11.05 -9.11 3.98
C LEU A 219 -10.47 -10.51 3.68
N ALA A 220 -9.86 -11.17 4.67
CA ALA A 220 -9.36 -12.54 4.53
C ALA A 220 -10.50 -13.52 4.22
N LYS A 221 -11.63 -13.41 4.94
CA LYS A 221 -12.83 -14.20 4.67
C LYS A 221 -13.39 -13.96 3.28
N LEU A 222 -13.40 -12.70 2.82
CA LEU A 222 -13.86 -12.36 1.47
C LEU A 222 -12.98 -13.01 0.39
N LEU A 223 -11.67 -13.12 0.64
CA LEU A 223 -10.72 -13.79 -0.26
C LEU A 223 -10.97 -15.31 -0.32
N GLU A 224 -11.23 -15.94 0.84
CA GLU A 224 -11.62 -17.35 0.90
C GLU A 224 -12.95 -17.63 0.18
N ASP A 225 -13.96 -16.76 0.39
CA ASP A 225 -15.26 -16.89 -0.28
C ASP A 225 -15.12 -16.79 -1.81
N LEU A 226 -14.28 -15.85 -2.29
CA LEU A 226 -13.98 -15.71 -3.70
C LEU A 226 -13.26 -16.95 -4.27
N LYS A 227 -12.32 -17.52 -3.49
CA LYS A 227 -11.64 -18.78 -3.84
C LYS A 227 -12.65 -19.93 -3.99
N LYS A 228 -13.54 -20.08 -3.00
CA LYS A 228 -14.61 -21.12 -3.00
C LYS A 228 -15.56 -20.93 -4.18
N GLU A 229 -15.96 -19.69 -4.47
CA GLU A 229 -16.86 -19.40 -5.57
C GLU A 229 -16.23 -19.69 -6.94
N LYS A 230 -14.95 -19.34 -7.13
CA LYS A 230 -14.19 -19.71 -8.34
C LYS A 230 -14.16 -21.21 -8.59
N ASP A 231 -14.15 -22.01 -7.54
CA ASP A 231 -14.07 -23.47 -7.62
C ASP A 231 -15.44 -24.17 -7.56
N SER A 232 -16.53 -23.39 -7.36
CA SER A 232 -17.88 -23.94 -7.10
C SER A 232 -18.46 -24.79 -8.24
N PHE A 233 -18.01 -24.55 -9.48
CA PHE A 233 -18.44 -25.33 -10.65
C PHE A 233 -17.91 -26.77 -10.66
N LYS A 234 -16.78 -27.05 -10.00
CA LYS A 234 -16.12 -28.37 -10.01
C LYS A 234 -17.01 -29.49 -9.49
N GLY A 235 -17.97 -29.18 -8.59
CA GLY A 235 -18.96 -30.12 -8.05
C GLY A 235 -20.26 -30.19 -8.83
N MET A 236 -20.48 -29.35 -9.85
CA MET A 236 -21.74 -29.24 -10.57
C MET A 236 -21.77 -29.98 -11.91
N GLY A 237 -20.66 -30.52 -12.37
CA GLY A 237 -20.54 -31.19 -13.66
C GLY A 237 -20.64 -30.25 -14.87
N ILE A 238 -20.40 -28.96 -14.66
CA ILE A 238 -20.40 -27.90 -15.66
C ILE A 238 -19.02 -27.24 -15.69
N ASP A 239 -18.70 -26.54 -16.77
CA ASP A 239 -17.49 -25.76 -16.83
C ASP A 239 -17.63 -24.34 -16.23
N TYR A 240 -16.55 -23.58 -16.25
CA TYR A 240 -16.50 -22.25 -15.65
C TYR A 240 -17.37 -21.21 -16.37
N GLU A 241 -17.52 -21.31 -17.68
CA GLU A 241 -18.37 -20.43 -18.49
C GLU A 241 -19.86 -20.79 -18.32
N GLU A 242 -20.16 -22.08 -18.25
CA GLU A 242 -21.51 -22.60 -17.99
C GLU A 242 -21.99 -22.18 -16.59
N LYS A 243 -21.10 -22.15 -15.58
CA LYS A 243 -21.40 -21.63 -14.25
C LYS A 243 -21.80 -20.15 -14.31
N ALA A 244 -21.08 -19.32 -15.05
CA ALA A 244 -21.43 -17.91 -15.20
C ALA A 244 -22.82 -17.74 -15.84
N PHE A 245 -23.14 -18.54 -16.84
CA PHE A 245 -24.48 -18.55 -17.47
C PHE A 245 -25.59 -19.01 -16.49
N TYR A 246 -25.31 -20.05 -15.70
CA TYR A 246 -26.21 -20.51 -14.66
C TYR A 246 -26.52 -19.42 -13.63
N ASP A 247 -25.52 -18.68 -13.18
CA ASP A 247 -25.69 -17.59 -12.22
C ASP A 247 -26.54 -16.44 -12.80
N ILE A 248 -26.40 -16.14 -14.09
CA ILE A 248 -27.25 -15.17 -14.80
C ILE A 248 -28.71 -15.63 -14.77
N LEU A 249 -28.97 -16.87 -15.12
CA LEU A 249 -30.34 -17.43 -15.13
C LEU A 249 -30.98 -17.40 -13.74
N LYS A 250 -30.20 -17.77 -12.72
CA LYS A 250 -30.64 -17.75 -11.32
C LYS A 250 -30.93 -16.33 -10.81
N ALA A 251 -30.19 -15.33 -11.26
CA ALA A 251 -30.44 -13.93 -10.91
C ALA A 251 -31.69 -13.35 -11.56
N VAL A 252 -32.00 -13.78 -12.79
CA VAL A 252 -33.21 -13.35 -13.52
C VAL A 252 -34.49 -14.04 -13.00
N ALA A 253 -34.32 -15.23 -12.40
CA ALA A 253 -35.49 -16.00 -11.86
C ALA A 253 -35.91 -15.55 -10.44
N LYS A 254 -35.24 -14.61 -9.82
CA LYS A 254 -35.61 -13.95 -8.56
C LYS A 254 -36.27 -12.62 -8.80
#